data_6da0da4d555bff543b35b8f124a33b97
#
_entry.id   6da0da4d555bff543b35b8f124a33b97
#
_cell.length_a   1.000
_cell.length_b   1.000
_cell.length_c   1.000
_cell.angle_alpha   90.00
_cell.angle_beta   90.00
_cell.angle_gamma   90.00
#
_symmetry.space_group_name_H-M   'P 1'
#
loop_
_entity.id
_entity.type
_entity.pdbx_description
1 polymer ?
#
loop_
_entity_poly.entity_id
_entity_poly.type
_entity_poly.pdbx_seq_one_letter_code
_entity_poly.pdbx_strand_id
1 'polypeptide(L)'
;MKISVELTLTPLQNEFEPPIINFIKKLRDSGLTVLENPLSTQVYGDYDKVMALLTSEIKNAFDLMDNGLLYMKIVKSDRSHYEPHF
;
A
#
# COMPACT_ATOMS: atom_id res chain seq x y z
N MET A 1 -9.71 -11.90 10.09
CA MET A 1 -10.66 -11.08 9.29
C MET A 1 -9.97 -10.58 8.04
N LYS A 2 -10.71 -10.44 6.97
CA LYS A 2 -10.20 -9.87 5.72
C LYS A 2 -10.37 -8.36 5.72
N ILE A 3 -9.37 -7.65 5.21
CA ILE A 3 -9.42 -6.20 5.04
C ILE A 3 -8.97 -5.80 3.64
N SER A 4 -9.35 -4.60 3.25
CA SER A 4 -8.85 -3.93 2.05
C SER A 4 -8.18 -2.64 2.47
N VAL A 5 -7.00 -2.37 1.92
CA VAL A 5 -6.24 -1.16 2.27
C VAL A 5 -5.90 -0.42 1.00
N GLU A 6 -6.12 0.89 1.00
CA GLU A 6 -5.71 1.78 -0.08
C GLU A 6 -4.60 2.68 0.41
N LEU A 7 -3.53 2.80 -0.36
CA LEU A 7 -2.32 3.50 0.03
C LEU A 7 -1.89 4.49 -1.05
N THR A 8 -1.47 5.67 -0.60
CA THR A 8 -0.80 6.65 -1.47
C THR A 8 0.40 7.19 -0.72
N LEU A 9 1.60 6.85 -1.18
CA LEU A 9 2.86 7.33 -0.61
C LEU A 9 3.28 8.60 -1.36
N THR A 10 3.52 9.67 -0.60
CA THR A 10 3.89 10.97 -1.17
C THR A 10 5.21 11.45 -0.57
N PRO A 11 6.36 11.13 -1.20
CA PRO A 11 7.63 11.72 -0.78
C PRO A 11 7.65 13.22 -1.07
N LEU A 12 8.06 14.02 -0.08
CA LEU A 12 8.16 15.47 -0.21
C LEU A 12 9.61 15.87 -0.47
N GLN A 13 10.11 15.49 -1.65
CA GLN A 13 11.48 15.70 -2.07
C GLN A 13 11.57 15.70 -3.60
N ASN A 14 12.67 16.22 -4.17
CA ASN A 14 12.85 16.25 -5.61
C ASN A 14 12.92 14.86 -6.22
N GLU A 15 13.69 13.96 -5.62
CA GLU A 15 13.81 12.57 -6.04
C GLU A 15 12.67 11.74 -5.42
N PHE A 16 11.44 11.93 -5.88
CA PHE A 16 10.27 11.31 -5.27
C PHE A 16 9.98 9.90 -5.79
N GLU A 17 10.40 9.55 -7.01
CA GLU A 17 10.05 8.25 -7.60
C GLU A 17 10.72 7.05 -6.93
N PRO A 18 12.04 7.08 -6.61
CA PRO A 18 12.69 5.88 -6.07
C PRO A 18 12.04 5.31 -4.81
N PRO A 19 11.65 6.11 -3.80
CA PRO A 19 10.93 5.57 -2.64
C PRO A 19 9.60 4.93 -3.01
N ILE A 20 8.85 5.52 -3.93
CA ILE A 20 7.56 4.99 -4.38
C ILE A 20 7.76 3.65 -5.09
N ILE A 21 8.71 3.58 -6.02
CA ILE A 21 8.99 2.37 -6.78
C ILE A 21 9.40 1.24 -5.85
N ASN A 22 10.30 1.51 -4.90
CA ASN A 22 10.75 0.51 -3.94
C ASN A 22 9.60 0.00 -3.08
N PHE A 23 8.75 0.90 -2.58
CA PHE A 23 7.59 0.55 -1.77
C PHE A 23 6.63 -0.37 -2.54
N ILE A 24 6.28 0.01 -3.76
CA ILE A 24 5.36 -0.78 -4.60
C ILE A 24 5.95 -2.16 -4.91
N LYS A 25 7.24 -2.24 -5.26
CA LYS A 25 7.89 -3.52 -5.53
C LYS A 25 7.86 -4.45 -4.33
N LYS A 26 8.08 -3.92 -3.12
CA LYS A 26 8.00 -4.71 -1.89
C LYS A 26 6.59 -5.24 -1.65
N LEU A 27 5.58 -4.44 -1.92
CA LEU A 27 4.19 -4.89 -1.81
C LEU A 27 3.88 -5.99 -2.83
N ARG A 28 4.32 -5.83 -4.07
CA ARG A 28 4.14 -6.85 -5.13
C ARG A 28 4.76 -8.19 -4.74
N ASP A 29 5.91 -8.17 -4.08
CA ASP A 29 6.65 -9.38 -3.73
C ASP A 29 6.14 -10.04 -2.44
N SER A 30 5.12 -9.48 -1.81
CA SER A 30 4.63 -9.93 -0.50
C SER A 30 3.85 -11.24 -0.53
N GLY A 31 3.36 -11.66 -1.69
CA GLY A 31 2.44 -12.80 -1.81
C GLY A 31 0.99 -12.46 -1.53
N LEU A 32 0.69 -11.23 -1.11
CA LEU A 32 -0.68 -10.75 -0.95
C LEU A 32 -1.22 -10.23 -2.28
N THR A 33 -2.56 -10.10 -2.37
CA THR A 33 -3.18 -9.49 -3.54
C THR A 33 -2.93 -7.99 -3.52
N VAL A 34 -2.26 -7.49 -4.56
CA VAL A 34 -1.93 -6.07 -4.71
C VAL A 34 -2.44 -5.59 -6.06
N LEU A 35 -3.22 -4.53 -6.06
CA LEU A 35 -3.70 -3.88 -7.27
C LEU A 35 -3.16 -2.46 -7.32
N GLU A 36 -2.83 -2.00 -8.52
CA GLU A 36 -2.25 -0.67 -8.72
C GLU A 36 -3.04 0.07 -9.80
N ASN A 37 -3.22 1.37 -9.59
CA ASN A 37 -3.74 2.27 -10.60
C ASN A 37 -3.02 3.62 -10.50
N PRO A 38 -3.29 4.58 -11.40
CA PRO A 38 -2.58 5.86 -11.37
C PRO A 38 -2.77 6.69 -10.10
N LEU A 39 -3.76 6.38 -9.28
CA LEU A 39 -4.12 7.18 -8.11
C LEU A 39 -3.68 6.56 -6.79
N SER A 40 -3.58 5.24 -6.72
CA SER A 40 -3.29 4.56 -5.46
C SER A 40 -2.87 3.10 -5.67
N THR A 41 -2.40 2.48 -4.58
CA THR A 41 -2.10 1.05 -4.52
C THR A 41 -3.02 0.41 -3.49
N GLN A 42 -3.62 -0.74 -3.83
CA GLN A 42 -4.51 -1.45 -2.92
C GLN A 42 -3.90 -2.79 -2.52
N VAL A 43 -4.03 -3.14 -1.24
CA VAL A 43 -3.57 -4.41 -0.67
C VAL A 43 -4.75 -5.09 0.00
N TYR A 44 -4.92 -6.39 -0.26
CA TYR A 44 -6.04 -7.18 0.25
C TYR A 44 -5.53 -8.44 0.94
N GLY A 45 -6.14 -8.82 2.04
CA GLY A 45 -5.80 -10.05 2.74
C GLY A 45 -6.23 -10.05 4.20
N ASP A 46 -5.74 -11.04 4.94
CA ASP A 46 -5.97 -11.12 6.37
C ASP A 46 -5.35 -9.94 7.10
N TYR A 47 -6.06 -9.41 8.08
CA TYR A 47 -5.64 -8.26 8.85
C TYR A 47 -4.21 -8.38 9.37
N ASP A 48 -3.90 -9.50 10.05
CA ASP A 48 -2.58 -9.66 10.66
C ASP A 48 -1.46 -9.67 9.62
N LYS A 49 -1.68 -10.34 8.49
CA LYS A 49 -0.70 -10.42 7.41
C LYS A 49 -0.49 -9.08 6.73
N VAL A 50 -1.59 -8.38 6.43
CA VAL A 50 -1.54 -7.07 5.78
C VAL A 50 -0.84 -6.06 6.69
N MET A 51 -1.21 -6.01 7.96
CA MET A 51 -0.63 -5.05 8.89
C MET A 51 0.83 -5.35 9.21
N ALA A 52 1.22 -6.62 9.28
CA ALA A 52 2.63 -6.98 9.46
C ALA A 52 3.48 -6.51 8.27
N LEU A 53 2.99 -6.72 7.05
CA LEU A 53 3.65 -6.23 5.83
C LEU A 53 3.76 -4.70 5.86
N LEU A 54 2.67 -4.01 6.12
CA LEU A 54 2.64 -2.54 6.07
C LEU A 54 3.49 -1.93 7.18
N THR A 55 3.47 -2.49 8.38
CA THR A 55 4.32 -2.02 9.48
C THR A 55 5.79 -2.01 9.07
N SER A 56 6.23 -3.07 8.41
CA SER A 56 7.62 -3.19 7.95
C SER A 56 7.91 -2.25 6.77
N GLU A 57 7.06 -2.26 5.75
CA GLU A 57 7.35 -1.55 4.51
C GLU A 57 7.13 -0.04 4.61
N ILE A 58 6.19 0.42 5.44
CA ILE A 58 6.03 1.85 5.71
C ILE A 58 7.28 2.40 6.39
N LYS A 59 7.80 1.68 7.39
CA LYS A 59 9.03 2.09 8.07
C LYS A 59 10.19 2.14 7.09
N ASN A 60 10.36 1.11 6.27
CA ASN A 60 11.43 1.08 5.26
C ASN A 60 11.31 2.25 4.27
N ALA A 61 10.09 2.54 3.82
CA ALA A 61 9.86 3.67 2.91
C ALA A 61 10.21 5.00 3.56
N PHE A 62 9.79 5.21 4.80
CA PHE A 62 10.09 6.45 5.54
C PHE A 62 11.58 6.61 5.80
N ASP A 63 12.30 5.50 6.06
CA ASP A 63 13.75 5.55 6.25
C ASP A 63 14.51 5.96 4.98
N LEU A 64 13.90 5.75 3.80
CA LEU A 64 14.49 6.11 2.51
C LEU A 64 14.13 7.53 2.05
N MET A 65 13.31 8.24 2.80
CA MET A 65 12.84 9.58 2.45
C MET A 65 13.34 10.60 3.46
N ASP A 66 13.63 11.81 2.96
CA ASP A 66 13.93 12.94 3.85
C ASP A 66 12.66 13.38 4.59
N ASN A 67 11.55 13.43 3.87
CA ASN A 67 10.25 13.78 4.40
C ASN A 67 9.16 13.26 3.47
N GLY A 68 7.99 13.00 4.01
CA GLY A 68 6.88 12.51 3.20
C GLY A 68 5.68 12.17 4.04
N LEU A 69 4.65 11.71 3.37
CA LEU A 69 3.43 11.25 4.03
C LEU A 69 2.89 10.01 3.35
N LEU A 70 2.15 9.22 4.11
CA LEU A 70 1.38 8.10 3.62
C LEU A 70 -0.09 8.35 3.92
N TYR A 71 -0.90 8.32 2.88
CA TYR A 71 -2.35 8.30 3.02
C TYR A 71 -2.79 6.84 3.02
N MET A 72 -3.57 6.43 4.02
CA MET A 72 -4.01 5.05 4.14
C MET A 72 -5.47 4.99 4.54
N LYS A 73 -6.25 4.20 3.79
CA LYS A 73 -7.63 3.90 4.10
C LYS A 73 -7.77 2.41 4.31
N ILE A 74 -8.37 2.00 5.44
CA ILE A 74 -8.60 0.59 5.78
C ILE A 74 -10.10 0.34 5.79
N VAL A 75 -10.52 -0.71 5.05
CA VAL A 75 -11.91 -1.15 5.00
C VAL A 75 -12.00 -2.54 5.60
N LYS A 76 -12.93 -2.74 6.52
CA LYS A 76 -13.15 -4.05 7.18
C LYS A 76 -14.00 -4.93 6.27
N SER A 77 -13.45 -5.36 5.17
CA SER A 77 -14.03 -6.37 4.28
C SER A 77 -13.09 -6.61 3.11
N ASP A 78 -13.30 -7.71 2.39
CA ASP A 78 -12.56 -8.00 1.16
C ASP A 78 -13.29 -7.37 -0.01
N ARG A 79 -12.66 -6.35 -0.61
CA ARG A 79 -13.16 -5.66 -1.80
C ARG A 79 -12.40 -6.03 -3.07
N SER A 80 -11.56 -7.05 -3.02
CA SER A 80 -10.69 -7.41 -4.15
C SER A 80 -11.46 -7.88 -5.38
N HIS A 81 -12.68 -8.37 -5.20
CA HIS A 81 -13.52 -8.89 -6.27
C HIS A 81 -14.73 -7.97 -6.56
N TYR A 82 -14.58 -6.69 -6.27
CA TYR A 82 -15.66 -5.74 -6.51
C TYR A 82 -16.03 -5.69 -8.00
N GLU A 83 -17.31 -5.83 -8.29
CA GLU A 83 -17.90 -5.61 -9.61
C GLU A 83 -19.18 -4.83 -9.43
N PRO A 84 -19.41 -3.78 -10.23
CA PRO A 84 -20.67 -3.05 -10.15
C PRO A 84 -21.82 -3.94 -10.62
N HIS A 85 -22.97 -3.81 -9.95
CA HIS A 85 -24.19 -4.54 -10.28
C HIS A 85 -25.23 -3.66 -10.99
N PHE A 86 -24.82 -2.47 -11.39
CA PHE A 86 -25.65 -1.46 -12.02
C PHE A 86 -25.08 -0.95 -13.33
#